data_e79014cbcbd50fc9cc40cb0280ceb8e5
#
_entry.id   e79014cbcbd50fc9cc40cb0280ceb8e5
#
_cell.length_a   1.000
_cell.length_b   1.000
_cell.length_c   1.000
_cell.angle_alpha   90.00
_cell.angle_beta   90.00
_cell.angle_gamma   90.00
#
_symmetry.space_group_name_H-M   'P 1'
#
loop_
_entity.id
_entity.type
_entity.pdbx_description
1 polymer ?
#
loop_
_entity_poly.entity_id
_entity_poly.type
_entity_poly.pdbx_seq_one_letter_code
_entity_poly.pdbx_strand_id
1 'polypeptide(L)' 'MITFSLKTEFIALNQLLKAIGWAETGGHAHELIDSGAVTVNGVVETQRRKKVRLGMVVACEGNVVTIVNG' A
#
# COMPACT_ATOMS: atom_id res chain seq x y z
N MET A 1 13.91 -2.31 -0.92
CA MET A 1 13.03 -1.13 -0.81
C MET A 1 12.73 -0.59 -2.20
N ILE A 2 11.48 -0.31 -2.47
CA ILE A 2 11.05 0.25 -3.76
C ILE A 2 10.33 1.57 -3.53
N THR A 3 10.14 2.32 -4.60
CA THR A 3 9.39 3.57 -4.54
C THR A 3 8.22 3.50 -5.51
N PHE A 4 7.16 4.23 -5.21
CA PHE A 4 6.01 4.37 -6.07
C PHE A 4 5.76 5.85 -6.32
N SER A 5 5.80 6.26 -7.58
CA SER A 5 5.61 7.65 -7.97
C SER A 5 4.12 7.99 -8.00
N LEU A 6 3.70 8.85 -7.09
CA LEU A 6 2.30 9.25 -6.97
C LEU A 6 2.08 10.55 -7.75
N LYS A 7 1.15 10.52 -8.70
CA LYS A 7 0.83 11.69 -9.55
C LYS A 7 -0.46 12.36 -9.14
N THR A 8 -1.16 11.80 -8.17
CA THR A 8 -2.42 12.33 -7.63
C THR A 8 -2.23 12.65 -6.15
N GLU A 9 -3.24 13.16 -5.48
CA GLU A 9 -3.15 13.47 -4.06
C GLU A 9 -2.96 12.24 -3.19
N PHE A 10 -3.54 11.12 -3.61
CA PHE A 10 -3.45 9.88 -2.87
C PHE A 10 -3.76 8.70 -3.78
N ILE A 11 -3.45 7.51 -3.28
CA ILE A 11 -3.88 6.26 -3.90
C ILE A 11 -4.49 5.40 -2.79
N ALA A 12 -5.59 4.70 -3.09
CA ALA A 12 -6.19 3.80 -2.12
C ALA A 12 -5.25 2.63 -1.85
N LEU A 13 -5.14 2.20 -0.60
CA LEU A 13 -4.20 1.14 -0.21
C LEU A 13 -4.35 -0.13 -1.04
N ASN A 14 -5.60 -0.59 -1.24
CA ASN A 14 -5.84 -1.79 -2.05
C ASN A 14 -5.37 -1.61 -3.50
N GLN A 15 -5.53 -0.43 -4.06
CA GLN A 15 -5.06 -0.13 -5.40
C GLN A 15 -3.54 -0.09 -5.47
N LEU A 16 -2.90 0.45 -4.44
CA LEU A 16 -1.45 0.49 -4.36
C LEU A 16 -0.86 -0.92 -4.39
N LEU A 17 -1.40 -1.83 -3.59
CA LEU A 17 -0.91 -3.21 -3.53
C LEU A 17 -1.00 -3.89 -4.89
N LYS A 18 -2.05 -3.62 -5.64
CA LYS A 18 -2.18 -4.14 -7.01
C LYS A 18 -1.18 -3.48 -7.96
N ALA A 19 -1.05 -2.17 -7.86
CA ALA A 19 -0.19 -1.40 -8.78
C ALA A 19 1.28 -1.81 -8.68
N ILE A 20 1.76 -2.15 -7.49
CA ILE A 20 3.15 -2.56 -7.28
C ILE A 20 3.35 -4.07 -7.37
N GLY A 21 2.28 -4.82 -7.64
CA GLY A 21 2.39 -6.26 -7.87
C GLY A 21 2.42 -7.11 -6.60
N TRP A 22 2.17 -6.56 -5.43
CA TRP A 22 2.11 -7.34 -4.19
C TRP A 22 0.81 -8.10 -4.07
N ALA A 23 -0.21 -7.68 -4.79
CA ALA A 23 -1.48 -8.38 -4.90
C ALA A 23 -1.84 -8.52 -6.37
N GLU A 24 -2.32 -9.69 -6.76
CA GLU A 24 -2.69 -9.96 -8.16
C GLU A 24 -4.09 -9.45 -8.47
N THR A 25 -4.97 -9.44 -7.48
CA THR A 25 -6.37 -9.04 -7.63
C THR A 25 -6.81 -8.17 -6.48
N GLY A 26 -7.97 -7.50 -6.63
CA GLY A 26 -8.57 -6.75 -5.54
C GLY A 26 -8.88 -7.63 -4.33
N GLY A 27 -9.38 -8.86 -4.57
CA GLY A 27 -9.64 -9.81 -3.49
C GLY A 27 -8.38 -10.18 -2.73
N HIS A 28 -7.28 -10.41 -3.43
CA HIS A 28 -6.00 -10.72 -2.79
C HIS A 28 -5.51 -9.53 -1.95
N ALA A 29 -5.62 -8.31 -2.49
CA ALA A 29 -5.25 -7.11 -1.74
C ALA A 29 -6.08 -6.98 -0.46
N HIS A 30 -7.39 -7.24 -0.55
CA HIS A 30 -8.27 -7.18 0.62
C HIS A 30 -7.89 -8.22 1.67
N GLU A 31 -7.53 -9.43 1.26
CA GLU A 31 -7.07 -10.46 2.18
C GLU A 31 -5.81 -10.03 2.94
N LEU A 32 -4.84 -9.46 2.24
CA LEU A 32 -3.62 -8.99 2.87
C LEU A 32 -3.90 -7.90 3.90
N ILE A 33 -4.76 -6.96 3.56
CA ILE A 33 -5.11 -5.86 4.45
C ILE A 33 -5.90 -6.39 5.67
N ASP A 34 -6.91 -7.21 5.41
CA ASP A 34 -7.78 -7.73 6.46
C ASP A 34 -7.04 -8.62 7.45
N SER A 35 -6.01 -9.32 7.00
CA SER A 35 -5.21 -10.22 7.85
C SER A 35 -4.21 -9.49 8.73
N GLY A 36 -4.04 -8.18 8.55
CA GLY A 36 -3.05 -7.42 9.30
C GLY A 36 -1.65 -7.52 8.75
N ALA A 37 -1.48 -8.01 7.53
CA ALA A 37 -0.17 -8.16 6.90
C ALA A 37 0.40 -6.85 6.38
N VAL A 38 -0.40 -5.79 6.32
CA VAL A 38 -0.01 -4.50 5.73
C VAL A 38 0.11 -3.45 6.82
N THR A 39 1.24 -2.73 6.80
CA THR A 39 1.44 -1.57 7.69
C THR A 39 1.60 -0.30 6.87
N VAL A 40 1.16 0.81 7.43
CA VAL A 40 1.36 2.14 6.86
C VAL A 40 2.08 2.96 7.93
N ASN A 41 3.26 3.44 7.61
CA ASN A 41 4.12 4.16 8.56
C ASN A 41 4.35 3.35 9.85
N GLY A 42 4.51 2.04 9.71
CA GLY A 42 4.82 1.15 10.83
C GLY A 42 3.63 0.68 11.65
N VAL A 43 2.42 1.10 11.29
CA VAL A 43 1.19 0.74 12.02
C VAL A 43 0.31 -0.14 11.14
N VAL A 44 -0.20 -1.24 11.69
CA VAL A 44 -1.10 -2.12 10.96
C VAL A 44 -2.32 -1.34 10.48
N GLU A 45 -2.61 -1.44 9.20
CA GLU A 45 -3.74 -0.76 8.59
C GLU A 45 -4.73 -1.79 8.08
N THR A 46 -5.99 -1.70 8.52
CA THR A 46 -7.04 -2.62 8.09
C THR A 46 -8.11 -1.97 7.22
N GLN A 47 -7.99 -0.69 6.95
CA GLN A 47 -8.89 -0.01 6.03
C GLN A 47 -8.45 -0.26 4.60
N ARG A 48 -9.26 -0.96 3.83
CA ARG A 48 -8.93 -1.35 2.45
C ARG A 48 -8.70 -0.15 1.55
N ARG A 49 -9.42 0.95 1.80
CA ARG A 49 -9.33 2.16 1.00
C ARG A 49 -8.62 3.29 1.73
N LYS A 50 -7.72 2.95 2.63
CA LYS A 50 -6.89 3.95 3.30
C LYS A 50 -6.22 4.83 2.24
N LYS A 51 -6.33 6.14 2.39
CA LYS A 51 -5.69 7.09 1.47
C LYS A 51 -4.20 7.14 1.77
N VAL A 52 -3.41 6.61 0.86
CA VAL A 52 -1.96 6.61 0.97
C VAL A 52 -1.43 7.82 0.21
N ARG A 53 -0.67 8.64 0.91
CA ARG A 53 -0.21 9.94 0.40
C ARG A 53 1.31 9.98 0.27
N LEU A 54 1.78 11.04 -0.37
CA LEU A 54 3.20 11.32 -0.52
C LEU A 54 3.93 11.25 0.84
N GLY A 55 5.07 10.59 0.86
CA GLY A 55 5.90 10.45 2.05
C GLY A 55 5.56 9.28 2.94
N MET A 56 4.42 8.63 2.72
CA MET A 56 4.05 7.45 3.50
C MET A 56 4.87 6.24 3.08
N VAL A 57 5.11 5.34 4.05
CA VAL A 57 5.83 4.09 3.84
C VAL A 57 4.88 2.94 4.10
N VAL A 58 4.71 2.08 3.10
CA VAL A 58 3.83 0.92 3.19
C VAL A 58 4.67 -0.34 3.17
N ALA A 59 4.39 -1.26 4.09
CA ALA A 59 5.12 -2.53 4.17
C ALA A 59 4.14 -3.69 4.20
N CYS A 60 4.56 -4.81 3.61
CA CYS A 60 3.78 -6.04 3.58
C CYS A 60 4.71 -7.20 3.36
N GLU A 61 4.66 -8.18 4.26
CA GLU A 61 5.41 -9.44 4.13
C GLU A 61 6.90 -9.25 3.82
N GLY A 62 7.54 -8.32 4.51
CA GLY A 62 8.96 -8.05 4.33
C GLY A 62 9.32 -7.11 3.20
N ASN A 63 8.34 -6.72 2.38
CA ASN A 63 8.55 -5.75 1.31
C ASN A 63 8.16 -4.35 1.79
N VAL A 64 8.87 -3.35 1.30
CA VAL A 64 8.65 -1.96 1.71
C VAL A 64 8.60 -1.07 0.47
N VAL A 65 7.62 -0.18 0.43
CA VAL A 65 7.50 0.83 -0.62
C VAL A 65 7.36 2.21 0.01
N THR A 66 8.09 3.18 -0.54
CA THR A 66 7.97 4.58 -0.14
C THR A 66 7.24 5.34 -1.24
N ILE A 67 6.27 6.15 -0.86
CA ILE A 67 5.49 6.94 -1.82
C ILE A 67 6.23 8.24 -2.07
N VAL A 68 6.60 8.45 -3.31
CA VAL A 68 7.38 9.61 -3.71
C VAL A 68 6.62 10.45 -4.73
N ASN A 69 7.08 11.69 -4.92
CA ASN A 69 6.48 12.59 -5.89
C ASN A 69 6.89 12.15 -7.30
N GLY A 70 5.90 11.91 -8.12
CA GLY A 70 6.12 11.56 -9.53
C GLY A 70 6.22 12.80 -10.38
#